data_d907fb900826937ce04684b382308a15
#
_entry.id   d907fb900826937ce04684b382308a15
#
_cell.length_a   1.000
_cell.length_b   1.000
_cell.length_c   1.000
_cell.angle_alpha   90.00
_cell.angle_beta   90.00
_cell.angle_gamma   90.00
#
_symmetry.space_group_name_H-M   'P 1'
#
loop_
_entity.id
_entity.type
_entity.pdbx_description
1 polymer ?
#
loop_
_entity_poly.entity_id
_entity_poly.type
_entity_poly.pdbx_seq_one_letter_code
_entity_poly.pdbx_strand_id
1 'polypeptide(L)'
;MLLSVIVPCYNEEENVPIFYEEMMKNSAFLEQEKLELEIMYIDDGSKDNTAAEVRKLHEKDERVHLVSFSRNFGKEAGIYAGFQKAKGDYVVMMDADLQDPPSLLPEMFSYIKPVSYTHLRAH
;
A
#
# COMPACT_ATOMS: atom_id res chain seq x y z
N MET A 1 3.71 13.99 8.53
CA MET A 1 2.41 13.47 8.11
C MET A 1 2.54 12.04 7.64
N LEU A 2 1.45 11.29 7.61
CA LEU A 2 1.46 9.88 7.26
C LEU A 2 0.97 9.67 5.83
N LEU A 3 1.71 8.88 5.06
CA LEU A 3 1.33 8.45 3.73
C LEU A 3 0.94 6.98 3.79
N SER A 4 -0.29 6.67 3.37
CA SER A 4 -0.75 5.29 3.27
C SER A 4 -0.67 4.84 1.81
N VAL A 5 0.04 3.73 1.57
CA VAL A 5 0.12 3.13 0.24
C VAL A 5 -0.70 1.85 0.28
N ILE A 6 -1.76 1.83 -0.51
CA ILE A 6 -2.66 0.68 -0.60
C ILE A 6 -2.21 -0.17 -1.78
N VAL A 7 -1.96 -1.45 -1.52
CA VAL A 7 -1.40 -2.36 -2.53
C VAL A 7 -2.32 -3.58 -2.66
N PRO A 8 -3.26 -3.54 -3.59
CA PRO A 8 -4.10 -4.72 -3.83
C PRO A 8 -3.28 -5.86 -4.41
N CYS A 9 -3.51 -7.07 -3.93
CA CYS A 9 -2.76 -8.25 -4.32
C CYS A 9 -3.68 -9.42 -4.57
N TYR A 10 -3.38 -10.19 -5.61
CA TYR A 10 -3.99 -11.48 -5.82
C TYR A 10 -2.97 -12.40 -6.50
N ASN A 11 -2.53 -13.42 -5.77
CA ASN A 11 -1.48 -14.36 -6.24
C ASN A 11 -0.21 -13.61 -6.67
N GLU A 12 0.29 -12.77 -5.77
CA GLU A 12 1.45 -11.91 -6.03
C GLU A 12 2.62 -12.23 -5.11
N GLU A 13 2.77 -13.50 -4.72
CA GLU A 13 3.79 -13.86 -3.74
C GLU A 13 5.20 -13.44 -4.15
N GLU A 14 5.51 -13.47 -5.44
CA GLU A 14 6.83 -13.06 -5.92
C GLU A 14 7.02 -11.56 -5.88
N ASN A 15 5.98 -10.81 -6.14
CA ASN A 15 6.06 -9.36 -6.23
C ASN A 15 5.97 -8.64 -4.89
N VAL A 16 5.39 -9.27 -3.87
CA VAL A 16 5.24 -8.64 -2.56
C VAL A 16 6.58 -8.15 -2.00
N PRO A 17 7.61 -8.98 -1.89
CA PRO A 17 8.89 -8.49 -1.38
C PRO A 17 9.59 -7.52 -2.32
N ILE A 18 9.42 -7.70 -3.63
CA ILE A 18 10.04 -6.80 -4.61
C ILE A 18 9.44 -5.42 -4.50
N PHE A 19 8.12 -5.34 -4.40
CA PHE A 19 7.44 -4.06 -4.23
C PHE A 19 7.94 -3.33 -2.98
N TYR A 20 8.06 -4.06 -1.90
CA TYR A 20 8.55 -3.49 -0.65
C TYR A 20 9.95 -2.91 -0.82
N GLU A 21 10.87 -3.67 -1.43
CA GLU A 21 12.24 -3.21 -1.62
C GLU A 21 12.28 -1.95 -2.50
N GLU A 22 11.47 -1.93 -3.56
CA GLU A 22 11.41 -0.77 -4.44
C GLU A 22 10.81 0.44 -3.73
N MET A 23 9.81 0.22 -2.87
CA MET A 23 9.22 1.30 -2.09
C MET A 23 10.24 1.91 -1.13
N MET A 24 11.07 1.07 -0.52
CA MET A 24 12.06 1.55 0.44
C MET A 24 13.13 2.42 -0.20
N LYS A 25 13.31 2.35 -1.51
CA LYS A 25 14.23 3.25 -2.22
C LYS A 25 13.76 4.69 -2.20
N ASN A 26 12.52 4.95 -1.78
CA ASN A 26 11.99 6.29 -1.64
C ASN A 26 12.28 6.91 -0.27
N SER A 27 13.11 6.28 0.56
CA SER A 27 13.34 6.76 1.93
C SER A 27 13.82 8.20 1.99
N ALA A 28 14.71 8.60 1.07
CA ALA A 28 15.21 9.98 1.04
C ALA A 28 14.09 10.97 0.71
N PHE A 29 13.22 10.61 -0.23
CA PHE A 29 12.07 11.44 -0.56
C PHE A 29 11.12 11.58 0.62
N LEU A 30 10.80 10.46 1.28
CA LEU A 30 9.90 10.48 2.43
C LEU A 30 10.45 11.36 3.54
N GLU A 31 11.75 11.27 3.79
CA GLU A 31 12.40 12.08 4.80
C GLU A 31 12.37 13.57 4.43
N GLN A 32 12.65 13.88 3.17
CA GLN A 32 12.62 15.25 2.68
C GLN A 32 11.24 15.88 2.84
N GLU A 33 10.17 15.11 2.57
CA GLU A 33 8.80 15.58 2.69
C GLU A 33 8.23 15.43 4.10
N LYS A 34 9.04 14.91 5.03
CA LYS A 34 8.63 14.67 6.41
C LYS A 34 7.41 13.76 6.49
N LEU A 35 7.42 12.70 5.68
CA LEU A 35 6.34 11.74 5.62
C LEU A 35 6.72 10.46 6.34
N GLU A 36 5.83 9.98 7.19
CA GLU A 36 5.88 8.62 7.68
C GLU A 36 5.11 7.76 6.70
N LEU A 37 5.41 6.48 6.68
CA LEU A 37 4.86 5.55 5.69
C LEU A 37 4.10 4.42 6.36
N GLU A 38 2.96 4.03 5.80
CA GLU A 38 2.38 2.72 6.07
C GLU A 38 2.07 2.07 4.72
N ILE A 39 2.37 0.81 4.60
CA ILE A 39 2.08 0.03 3.40
C ILE A 39 1.01 -0.98 3.77
N MET A 40 -0.11 -0.95 3.07
CA MET A 40 -1.24 -1.83 3.35
C MET A 40 -1.44 -2.77 2.17
N TYR A 41 -0.95 -4.00 2.32
CA TYR A 41 -1.22 -5.03 1.32
C TYR A 41 -2.61 -5.60 1.56
N ILE A 42 -3.43 -5.56 0.53
CA ILE A 42 -4.78 -6.10 0.60
C ILE A 42 -4.78 -7.41 -0.19
N ASP A 43 -4.77 -8.51 0.53
CA ASP A 43 -4.77 -9.83 -0.10
C ASP A 43 -6.19 -10.25 -0.41
N ASP A 44 -6.53 -10.26 -1.68
CA ASP A 44 -7.89 -10.55 -2.16
C ASP A 44 -8.10 -12.06 -2.34
N GLY A 45 -7.85 -12.81 -1.26
CA GLY A 45 -8.10 -14.24 -1.27
C GLY A 45 -7.13 -15.05 -2.10
N SER A 46 -5.83 -14.69 -2.08
CA SER A 46 -4.81 -15.41 -2.81
C SER A 46 -4.73 -16.87 -2.42
N LYS A 47 -4.45 -17.72 -3.38
CA LYS A 47 -4.28 -19.15 -3.16
C LYS A 47 -2.82 -19.54 -2.97
N ASP A 48 -1.90 -18.64 -3.27
CA ASP A 48 -0.47 -18.86 -3.11
C ASP A 48 0.00 -18.33 -1.75
N ASN A 49 1.29 -18.06 -1.60
CA ASN A 49 1.87 -17.60 -0.35
C ASN A 49 1.90 -16.07 -0.20
N THR A 50 1.05 -15.35 -0.93
CA THR A 50 1.01 -13.89 -0.87
C THR A 50 0.88 -13.39 0.57
N ALA A 51 -0.11 -13.87 1.31
CA ALA A 51 -0.32 -13.42 2.68
C ALA A 51 0.87 -13.74 3.58
N ALA A 52 1.47 -14.92 3.39
CA ALA A 52 2.63 -15.31 4.18
C ALA A 52 3.82 -14.37 3.92
N GLU A 53 4.02 -13.96 2.66
CA GLU A 53 5.08 -13.04 2.33
C GLU A 53 4.88 -11.67 2.97
N VAL A 54 3.64 -11.20 3.03
CA VAL A 54 3.33 -9.94 3.70
C VAL A 54 3.61 -10.04 5.20
N ARG A 55 3.24 -11.16 5.82
CA ARG A 55 3.49 -11.36 7.25
C ARG A 55 4.99 -11.35 7.57
N LYS A 56 5.80 -11.92 6.68
CA LYS A 56 7.26 -11.88 6.86
C LYS A 56 7.78 -10.45 6.83
N LEU A 57 7.25 -9.62 5.94
CA LEU A 57 7.64 -8.21 5.87
C LEU A 57 7.21 -7.47 7.13
N HIS A 58 6.03 -7.75 7.63
CA HIS A 58 5.55 -7.12 8.85
C HIS A 58 6.45 -7.41 10.05
N GLU A 59 6.99 -8.62 10.12
CA GLU A 59 7.91 -8.98 11.19
C GLU A 59 9.18 -8.15 11.16
N LYS A 60 9.63 -7.74 9.97
CA LYS A 60 10.82 -6.92 9.80
C LYS A 60 10.51 -5.43 9.87
N ASP A 61 9.30 -5.04 9.52
CA ASP A 61 8.92 -3.63 9.40
C ASP A 61 7.45 -3.47 9.79
N GLU A 62 7.22 -2.87 10.94
CA GLU A 62 5.88 -2.71 11.49
C GLU A 62 4.97 -1.83 10.64
N ARG A 63 5.55 -1.06 9.73
CA ARG A 63 4.78 -0.20 8.84
C ARG A 63 4.04 -0.98 7.76
N VAL A 64 4.38 -2.26 7.57
CA VAL A 64 3.71 -3.13 6.62
C VAL A 64 2.53 -3.79 7.31
N HIS A 65 1.36 -3.67 6.72
CA HIS A 65 0.12 -4.24 7.24
C HIS A 65 -0.51 -5.16 6.22
N LEU A 66 -1.24 -6.15 6.69
CA LEU A 66 -1.97 -7.09 5.86
C LEU A 66 -3.46 -7.00 6.15
N VAL A 67 -4.25 -6.86 5.09
CA VAL A 67 -5.69 -7.07 5.16
C VAL A 67 -5.97 -8.27 4.26
N SER A 68 -6.46 -9.35 4.82
CA SER A 68 -6.63 -10.60 4.08
C SER A 68 -8.11 -10.98 4.02
N PHE A 69 -8.59 -11.21 2.81
CA PHE A 69 -9.95 -11.69 2.61
C PHE A 69 -9.95 -13.22 2.59
N SER A 70 -11.04 -13.83 3.06
CA SER A 70 -11.17 -15.29 3.08
C SER A 70 -11.34 -15.89 1.69
N ARG A 71 -11.70 -15.07 0.72
CA ARG A 71 -11.84 -15.49 -0.68
C ARG A 71 -11.71 -14.27 -1.58
N ASN A 72 -11.66 -14.49 -2.87
CA ASN A 72 -11.56 -13.40 -3.83
C ASN A 72 -12.90 -12.66 -3.93
N PHE A 73 -12.92 -11.40 -3.58
CA PHE A 73 -14.09 -10.53 -3.69
C PHE A 73 -13.95 -9.51 -4.80
N GLY A 74 -12.79 -9.44 -5.45
CA GLY A 74 -12.54 -8.50 -6.52
C GLY A 74 -11.69 -7.31 -6.08
N LYS A 75 -10.99 -6.73 -7.06
CA LYS A 75 -10.04 -5.65 -6.80
C LYS A 75 -10.72 -4.43 -6.17
N GLU A 76 -11.93 -4.11 -6.60
CA GLU A 76 -12.64 -2.95 -6.06
C GLU A 76 -12.94 -3.09 -4.58
N ALA A 77 -13.34 -4.30 -4.15
CA ALA A 77 -13.57 -4.56 -2.75
C ALA A 77 -12.29 -4.39 -1.94
N GLY A 78 -11.16 -4.84 -2.50
CA GLY A 78 -9.86 -4.68 -1.87
C GLY A 78 -9.47 -3.23 -1.71
N ILE A 79 -9.65 -2.45 -2.76
CA ILE A 79 -9.34 -1.01 -2.72
C ILE A 79 -10.21 -0.33 -1.68
N TYR A 80 -11.50 -0.65 -1.66
CA TYR A 80 -12.41 -0.07 -0.68
C TYR A 80 -11.98 -0.37 0.75
N ALA A 81 -11.63 -1.64 1.02
CA ALA A 81 -11.16 -2.04 2.34
C ALA A 81 -9.90 -1.26 2.73
N GLY A 82 -9.00 -1.07 1.76
CA GLY A 82 -7.78 -0.30 1.99
C GLY A 82 -8.08 1.13 2.40
N PHE A 83 -8.97 1.79 1.67
CA PHE A 83 -9.35 3.16 2.01
C PHE A 83 -10.04 3.24 3.37
N GLN A 84 -10.82 2.23 3.73
CA GLN A 84 -11.49 2.19 5.03
C GLN A 84 -10.48 2.09 6.18
N LYS A 85 -9.39 1.38 5.97
CA LYS A 85 -8.41 1.12 7.02
C LYS A 85 -7.22 2.06 7.01
N ALA A 86 -7.02 2.81 5.92
CA ALA A 86 -5.89 3.71 5.82
C ALA A 86 -6.02 4.85 6.83
N LYS A 87 -4.91 5.14 7.50
CA LYS A 87 -4.86 6.19 8.52
C LYS A 87 -4.10 7.42 8.04
N GLY A 88 -3.57 7.38 6.84
CA GLY A 88 -2.71 8.44 6.35
C GLY A 88 -3.41 9.75 6.06
N ASP A 89 -2.64 10.81 6.15
CA ASP A 89 -3.08 12.13 5.70
C ASP A 89 -3.13 12.16 4.18
N TYR A 90 -2.29 11.34 3.55
CA TYR A 90 -2.27 11.12 2.11
C TYR A 90 -2.47 9.64 1.86
N VAL A 91 -3.21 9.31 0.82
CA VAL A 91 -3.47 7.91 0.45
C VAL A 91 -3.23 7.74 -1.03
N VAL A 92 -2.38 6.77 -1.39
CA VAL A 92 -2.17 6.41 -2.79
C VAL A 92 -2.39 4.91 -2.94
N MET A 93 -2.79 4.50 -4.14
CA MET A 93 -2.93 3.09 -4.47
C MET A 93 -1.91 2.73 -5.53
N MET A 94 -1.21 1.62 -5.35
CA MET A 94 -0.23 1.12 -6.31
C MET A 94 -0.41 -0.39 -6.45
N ASP A 95 -0.29 -0.89 -7.68
CA ASP A 95 -0.39 -2.32 -7.92
C ASP A 95 0.91 -3.02 -7.55
N ALA A 96 0.78 -4.24 -7.02
CA ALA A 96 1.95 -5.00 -6.57
C ALA A 96 2.84 -5.48 -7.71
N ASP A 97 2.30 -5.57 -8.92
CA ASP A 97 3.00 -6.13 -10.09
C ASP A 97 4.00 -5.16 -10.73
N LEU A 98 4.19 -3.99 -10.12
CA LEU A 98 5.18 -3.01 -10.56
C LEU A 98 4.92 -2.38 -11.93
N GLN A 99 3.68 -2.47 -12.42
CA GLN A 99 3.30 -1.74 -13.64
C GLN A 99 3.47 -0.25 -13.43
N ASP A 100 3.13 0.22 -12.22
CA ASP A 100 3.43 1.57 -11.79
C ASP A 100 4.53 1.45 -10.74
N PRO A 101 5.80 1.59 -11.13
CA PRO A 101 6.88 1.32 -10.17
C PRO A 101 6.87 2.29 -8.99
N PRO A 102 7.21 1.82 -7.80
CA PRO A 102 7.29 2.69 -6.62
C PRO A 102 8.21 3.89 -6.79
N SER A 103 9.16 3.84 -7.72
CA SER A 103 10.02 4.98 -8.02
C SER A 103 9.25 6.19 -8.52
N LEU A 104 7.99 6.01 -8.95
CA LEU A 104 7.13 7.11 -9.38
C LEU A 104 6.49 7.83 -8.20
N LEU A 105 6.69 7.37 -6.97
CA LEU A 105 6.04 7.98 -5.82
C LEU A 105 6.26 9.49 -5.71
N PRO A 106 7.48 10.02 -5.87
CA PRO A 106 7.66 11.47 -5.80
C PRO A 106 6.81 12.23 -6.80
N GLU A 107 6.72 11.71 -8.04
CA GLU A 107 5.91 12.34 -9.06
C GLU A 107 4.43 12.25 -8.72
N MET A 108 3.96 11.07 -8.31
CA MET A 108 2.57 10.89 -7.92
C MET A 108 2.20 11.81 -6.76
N PHE A 109 3.10 11.94 -5.78
CA PHE A 109 2.85 12.75 -4.61
C PHE A 109 2.63 14.22 -4.98
N SER A 110 3.27 14.69 -6.04
CA SER A 110 3.11 16.08 -6.45
C SER A 110 1.68 16.42 -6.89
N TYR A 111 0.87 15.41 -7.18
CA TYR A 111 -0.50 15.59 -7.63
C TYR A 111 -1.55 15.34 -6.57
N ILE A 112 -1.16 14.88 -5.38
CA ILE A 112 -2.15 14.52 -4.36
C ILE A 112 -2.20 15.57 -3.26
N LYS A 113 -3.33 15.57 -2.54
CA LYS A 113 -3.56 16.50 -1.45
C LYS A 113 -3.88 15.71 -0.17
N PRO A 114 -3.67 16.31 0.99
CA PRO A 114 -4.00 15.63 2.24
C PRO A 114 -5.46 15.22 2.31
N VAL A 115 -5.68 14.01 2.85
CA VAL A 115 -7.03 13.50 3.10
C VAL A 115 -7.31 13.76 4.57
N SER A 116 -7.58 14.97 4.95
CA SER A 116 -7.75 15.27 6.35
C SER A 116 -9.22 15.35 6.72
N TYR A 117 -9.80 16.44 6.45
CA TYR A 117 -11.18 16.68 6.81
C TYR A 117 -12.03 16.74 5.58
N THR A 118 -11.52 16.29 4.52
CA THR A 118 -12.15 16.52 3.28
C THR A 118 -13.17 15.48 2.96
N HIS A 119 -14.00 15.85 2.07
CA HIS A 119 -14.97 14.98 1.49
C HIS A 119 -14.35 13.81 0.75
N LEU A 120 -13.05 13.86 0.49
CA LEU A 120 -12.37 12.71 -0.12
C LEU A 120 -12.49 11.47 0.74
N ARG A 121 -12.38 11.64 2.05
CA ARG A 121 -12.51 10.53 2.95
C ARG A 121 -13.96 10.15 3.20
N ALA A 122 -14.84 11.07 2.98
CA ALA A 122 -16.27 10.83 3.14
C ALA A 122 -16.88 10.09 1.95
N HIS A 123 -16.18 10.04 0.86
CA HIS A 123 -16.62 9.32 -0.32
C HIS A 123 -16.14 7.87 -0.24
#